data_c57092e7fe5db9df8a02fb0f719f2307
#
_entry.id   c57092e7fe5db9df8a02fb0f719f2307
#
_cell.length_a   1.000
_cell.length_b   1.000
_cell.length_c   1.000
_cell.angle_alpha   90.00
_cell.angle_beta   90.00
_cell.angle_gamma   90.00
#
_symmetry.space_group_name_H-M   'P 1'
#
loop_
_entity.id
_entity.type
_entity.pdbx_description
1 polymer ?
#
loop_
_entity_poly.entity_id
_entity_poly.type
_entity_poly.pdbx_seq_one_letter_code
_entity_poly.pdbx_strand_id
1 'polypeptide(L)'
;DVRDISKIISELDGVEFNVEGNPFADQNGDYPGLLKLVKQTRPDQCTLVPDGLDQLTSDHGFDLDAFGKTLKPVIEEIKSFGTRVSLFLDPDPSQIKNAARLGADRIELYTGPYASAWGSEELKNIHRQHANAAKLANSLGLGVNAGHDLNLENLANYATIEHLLEVSIGHAFTVDSLYLGLKQSMEAYLSILSK
;
A
#
# COMPACT_ATOMS: atom_id res chain seq x y z
N ASP A 1 7.66 14.57 12.13
CA ASP A 1 6.75 14.53 10.96
C ASP A 1 5.57 13.57 11.17
N VAL A 2 5.77 12.21 11.24
CA VAL A 2 4.67 11.22 11.39
C VAL A 2 3.77 11.56 12.58
N ARG A 3 4.34 11.91 13.74
CA ARG A 3 3.58 12.29 14.95
C ARG A 3 2.82 13.59 14.80
N ASP A 4 3.35 14.54 14.05
CA ASP A 4 2.69 15.84 13.87
C ASP A 4 1.58 15.72 12.82
N ILE A 5 1.79 14.94 11.77
CA ILE A 5 0.76 14.59 10.78
C ILE A 5 -0.39 13.84 11.47
N SER A 6 -0.09 12.83 12.31
CA SER A 6 -1.10 12.09 13.06
C SER A 6 -2.02 13.00 13.90
N LYS A 7 -1.46 14.03 14.56
CA LYS A 7 -2.26 15.01 15.31
C LYS A 7 -3.21 15.79 14.41
N ILE A 8 -2.72 16.25 13.25
CA ILE A 8 -3.53 17.02 12.29
C ILE A 8 -4.65 16.15 11.74
N ILE A 9 -4.33 14.92 11.31
CA ILE A 9 -5.32 13.99 10.74
C ILE A 9 -6.39 13.62 11.76
N SER A 10 -6.03 13.46 13.04
CA SER A 10 -6.99 13.13 14.11
C SER A 10 -8.08 14.18 14.33
N GLU A 11 -7.90 15.40 13.81
CA GLU A 11 -8.87 16.50 13.87
C GLU A 11 -9.77 16.56 12.60
N LEU A 12 -9.52 15.69 11.60
CA LEU A 12 -10.22 15.68 10.32
C LEU A 12 -11.19 14.49 10.22
N ASP A 13 -12.46 14.77 10.04
CA ASP A 13 -13.46 13.73 9.82
C ASP A 13 -13.32 13.08 8.44
N GLY A 14 -13.37 11.75 8.39
CA GLY A 14 -13.37 10.99 7.14
C GLY A 14 -12.02 10.88 6.43
N VAL A 15 -10.93 11.25 7.12
CA VAL A 15 -9.56 11.07 6.62
C VAL A 15 -8.88 9.95 7.41
N GLU A 16 -8.48 8.88 6.73
CA GLU A 16 -7.71 7.79 7.33
C GLU A 16 -6.21 8.10 7.27
N PHE A 17 -5.49 7.70 8.32
CA PHE A 17 -4.04 7.81 8.40
C PHE A 17 -3.39 6.45 8.20
N ASN A 18 -2.62 6.31 7.10
CA ASN A 18 -1.79 5.14 6.84
C ASN A 18 -0.32 5.46 7.12
N VAL A 19 0.36 4.58 7.84
CA VAL A 19 1.82 4.63 8.02
C VAL A 19 2.44 3.43 7.34
N GLU A 20 3.39 3.69 6.45
CA GLU A 20 4.09 2.65 5.69
C GLU A 20 5.54 2.54 6.11
N GLY A 21 6.09 1.33 6.13
CA GLY A 21 7.50 1.10 6.40
C GLY A 21 7.89 -0.36 6.58
N ASN A 22 9.21 -0.58 6.64
CA ASN A 22 9.77 -1.88 6.93
C ASN A 22 9.64 -2.19 8.44
N PRO A 23 8.93 -3.27 8.83
CA PRO A 23 8.73 -3.64 10.22
C PRO A 23 10.02 -4.08 10.93
N PHE A 24 11.05 -4.44 10.17
CA PHE A 24 12.35 -4.90 10.67
C PHE A 24 13.40 -3.79 10.70
N ALA A 25 13.04 -2.58 10.28
CA ALA A 25 13.94 -1.43 10.36
C ALA A 25 14.12 -1.00 11.82
N ASP A 26 15.36 -1.11 12.31
CA ASP A 26 15.74 -0.70 13.66
C ASP A 26 15.71 0.82 13.83
N GLN A 27 15.77 1.26 15.09
CA GLN A 27 15.94 2.66 15.42
C GLN A 27 17.24 3.19 14.80
N ASN A 28 17.14 4.34 14.10
CA ASN A 28 18.29 5.01 13.48
C ASN A 28 18.15 6.54 13.67
N GLY A 29 19.05 7.15 14.41
CA GLY A 29 18.97 8.58 14.76
C GLY A 29 17.62 8.92 15.41
N ASP A 30 16.91 9.86 14.81
CA ASP A 30 15.59 10.30 15.28
C ASP A 30 14.44 9.36 14.85
N TYR A 31 14.70 8.40 13.96
CA TYR A 31 13.73 7.38 13.58
C TYR A 31 13.64 6.31 14.68
N PRO A 32 12.51 6.17 15.35
CA PRO A 32 12.39 5.27 16.51
C PRO A 32 12.10 3.81 16.16
N GLY A 33 11.98 3.47 14.88
CA GLY A 33 11.47 2.20 14.38
C GLY A 33 9.95 2.24 14.13
N LEU A 34 9.49 1.45 13.13
CA LEU A 34 8.10 1.46 12.68
C LEU A 34 7.12 1.11 13.81
N LEU A 35 7.34 0.01 14.51
CA LEU A 35 6.43 -0.45 15.58
C LEU A 35 6.22 0.59 16.66
N LYS A 36 7.28 1.32 17.03
CA LYS A 36 7.18 2.39 18.03
C LYS A 36 6.39 3.59 17.50
N LEU A 37 6.53 3.93 16.22
CA LEU A 37 5.72 4.96 15.57
C LEU A 37 4.25 4.57 15.56
N VAL A 38 3.92 3.38 15.08
CA VAL A 38 2.54 2.86 15.02
C VAL A 38 1.91 2.83 16.42
N LYS A 39 2.63 2.33 17.42
CA LYS A 39 2.15 2.33 18.81
C LYS A 39 1.82 3.72 19.34
N GLN A 40 2.63 4.73 18.97
CA GLN A 40 2.47 6.11 19.43
C GLN A 40 1.36 6.87 18.69
N THR A 41 1.22 6.64 17.40
CA THR A 41 0.31 7.40 16.53
C THR A 41 -1.03 6.68 16.30
N ARG A 42 -1.08 5.36 16.48
CA ARG A 42 -2.26 4.51 16.27
C ARG A 42 -2.97 4.86 14.96
N PRO A 43 -2.28 4.73 13.82
CA PRO A 43 -2.87 5.02 12.54
C PRO A 43 -4.04 4.06 12.26
N ASP A 44 -4.93 4.44 11.37
CA ASP A 44 -6.03 3.59 10.91
C ASP A 44 -5.50 2.34 10.20
N GLN A 45 -4.39 2.48 9.48
CA GLN A 45 -3.72 1.43 8.74
C GLN A 45 -2.20 1.52 8.88
N CYS A 46 -1.55 0.37 8.85
CA CYS A 46 -0.10 0.26 8.66
C CYS A 46 0.19 -0.67 7.49
N THR A 47 0.84 -0.14 6.45
CA THR A 47 1.31 -0.92 5.31
C THR A 47 2.75 -1.37 5.56
N LEU A 48 2.97 -2.67 5.58
CA LEU A 48 4.29 -3.26 5.77
C LEU A 48 4.94 -3.54 4.42
N VAL A 49 6.15 -3.02 4.22
CA VAL A 49 6.96 -3.17 3.00
C VAL A 49 8.30 -3.83 3.32
N PRO A 50 8.89 -4.61 2.38
CA PRO A 50 10.15 -5.31 2.62
C PRO A 50 11.40 -4.44 2.42
N ASP A 51 11.24 -3.16 2.13
CA ASP A 51 12.29 -2.26 1.65
C ASP A 51 13.52 -2.22 2.55
N GLY A 52 14.67 -2.46 1.98
CA GLY A 52 15.96 -2.34 2.65
C GLY A 52 16.45 -0.90 2.74
N LEU A 53 17.47 -0.66 3.58
CA LEU A 53 18.06 0.68 3.76
C LEU A 53 18.75 1.23 2.49
N ASP A 54 19.15 0.36 1.59
CA ASP A 54 19.86 0.70 0.35
C ASP A 54 18.92 0.87 -0.86
N GLN A 55 17.62 0.68 -0.68
CA GLN A 55 16.62 0.87 -1.73
C GLN A 55 16.15 2.32 -1.79
N LEU A 56 16.04 2.87 -3.00
CA LEU A 56 15.50 4.22 -3.23
C LEU A 56 13.98 4.24 -3.17
N THR A 57 13.35 3.13 -3.55
CA THR A 57 11.89 2.92 -3.55
C THR A 57 11.59 1.43 -3.56
N SER A 58 10.36 1.05 -3.26
CA SER A 58 9.90 -0.33 -3.33
C SER A 58 10.00 -0.87 -4.76
N ASP A 59 10.52 -2.07 -4.92
CA ASP A 59 10.72 -2.75 -6.21
C ASP A 59 10.16 -4.19 -6.24
N HIS A 60 9.66 -4.68 -5.11
CA HIS A 60 9.04 -6.00 -4.95
C HIS A 60 8.18 -6.07 -3.69
N GLY A 61 7.25 -7.02 -3.64
CA GLY A 61 6.47 -7.35 -2.45
C GLY A 61 7.21 -8.26 -1.47
N PHE A 62 6.62 -8.50 -0.30
CA PHE A 62 7.16 -9.46 0.66
C PHE A 62 7.19 -10.89 0.11
N ASP A 63 8.28 -11.60 0.37
CA ASP A 63 8.34 -13.07 0.32
C ASP A 63 7.84 -13.64 1.66
N LEU A 64 6.55 -13.99 1.73
CA LEU A 64 5.94 -14.50 2.95
C LEU A 64 6.30 -15.96 3.25
N ASP A 65 6.88 -16.70 2.30
CA ASP A 65 7.44 -18.02 2.57
C ASP A 65 8.71 -17.90 3.40
N ALA A 66 9.53 -16.89 3.13
CA ALA A 66 10.75 -16.58 3.88
C ALA A 66 10.46 -15.86 5.20
N PHE A 67 9.65 -14.79 5.15
CA PHE A 67 9.48 -13.84 6.26
C PHE A 67 8.20 -14.07 7.09
N GLY A 68 7.28 -14.91 6.67
CA GLY A 68 5.97 -15.07 7.33
C GLY A 68 6.04 -15.38 8.81
N LYS A 69 7.00 -16.23 9.24
CA LYS A 69 7.17 -16.57 10.67
C LYS A 69 7.57 -15.38 11.54
N THR A 70 8.39 -14.47 11.00
CA THR A 70 8.85 -13.26 11.70
C THR A 70 7.84 -12.12 11.60
N LEU A 71 7.05 -12.07 10.51
CA LEU A 71 6.00 -11.08 10.33
C LEU A 71 4.77 -11.34 11.20
N LYS A 72 4.43 -12.60 11.46
CA LYS A 72 3.21 -12.92 12.21
C LYS A 72 3.10 -12.21 13.56
N PRO A 73 4.10 -12.26 14.46
CA PRO A 73 4.03 -11.54 15.74
C PRO A 73 3.96 -10.03 15.56
N VAL A 74 4.58 -9.48 14.51
CA VAL A 74 4.51 -8.05 14.18
C VAL A 74 3.09 -7.66 13.79
N ILE A 75 2.43 -8.45 12.93
CA ILE A 75 1.04 -8.24 12.54
C ILE A 75 0.14 -8.25 13.78
N GLU A 76 0.29 -9.27 14.63
CA GLU A 76 -0.49 -9.40 15.87
C GLU A 76 -0.26 -8.21 16.81
N GLU A 77 0.97 -7.73 16.96
CA GLU A 77 1.29 -6.56 17.78
C GLU A 77 0.64 -5.29 17.24
N ILE A 78 0.76 -4.99 15.93
CA ILE A 78 0.16 -3.82 15.31
C ILE A 78 -1.37 -3.86 15.46
N LYS A 79 -1.99 -5.00 15.21
CA LYS A 79 -3.45 -5.18 15.40
C LYS A 79 -3.89 -4.97 16.85
N SER A 80 -3.05 -5.29 17.83
CA SER A 80 -3.34 -5.04 19.25
C SER A 80 -3.46 -3.54 19.60
N PHE A 81 -2.94 -2.66 18.73
CA PHE A 81 -3.08 -1.21 18.88
C PHE A 81 -4.37 -0.68 18.23
N GLY A 82 -5.16 -1.54 17.59
CA GLY A 82 -6.37 -1.17 16.84
C GLY A 82 -6.09 -0.73 15.39
N THR A 83 -4.87 -0.91 14.92
CA THR A 83 -4.42 -0.53 13.57
C THR A 83 -4.63 -1.69 12.60
N ARG A 84 -5.23 -1.44 11.45
CA ARG A 84 -5.39 -2.37 10.33
C ARG A 84 -4.02 -2.64 9.68
N VAL A 85 -3.72 -3.89 9.35
CA VAL A 85 -2.45 -4.25 8.70
C VAL A 85 -2.65 -4.57 7.24
N SER A 86 -1.91 -3.88 6.37
CA SER A 86 -1.79 -4.15 4.93
C SER A 86 -0.38 -4.69 4.63
N LEU A 87 -0.28 -5.71 3.76
CA LEU A 87 1.01 -6.26 3.32
C LEU A 87 1.24 -5.91 1.85
N PHE A 88 2.40 -5.30 1.56
CA PHE A 88 2.81 -4.99 0.20
C PHE A 88 3.29 -6.26 -0.51
N LEU A 89 2.61 -6.65 -1.59
CA LEU A 89 2.78 -7.94 -2.26
C LEU A 89 2.78 -7.81 -3.79
N ASP A 90 3.57 -8.65 -4.42
CA ASP A 90 3.37 -8.96 -5.83
C ASP A 90 2.02 -9.68 -6.05
N PRO A 91 1.43 -9.63 -7.26
CA PRO A 91 0.16 -10.29 -7.57
C PRO A 91 0.31 -11.83 -7.68
N ASP A 92 0.96 -12.44 -6.69
CA ASP A 92 1.22 -13.88 -6.60
C ASP A 92 0.17 -14.57 -5.71
N PRO A 93 -0.56 -15.57 -6.25
CA PRO A 93 -1.58 -16.29 -5.49
C PRO A 93 -1.07 -17.01 -4.24
N SER A 94 0.20 -17.44 -4.21
CA SER A 94 0.77 -18.10 -3.03
C SER A 94 1.00 -17.10 -1.90
N GLN A 95 1.54 -15.94 -2.22
CA GLN A 95 1.80 -14.86 -1.27
C GLN A 95 0.48 -14.31 -0.70
N ILE A 96 -0.56 -14.15 -1.53
CA ILE A 96 -1.89 -13.70 -1.08
C ILE A 96 -2.51 -14.69 -0.09
N LYS A 97 -2.42 -16.00 -0.36
CA LYS A 97 -2.89 -17.03 0.58
C LYS A 97 -2.11 -17.01 1.90
N ASN A 98 -0.82 -16.76 1.83
CA ASN A 98 0.02 -16.65 3.02
C ASN A 98 -0.35 -15.40 3.83
N ALA A 99 -0.61 -14.25 3.19
CA ALA A 99 -1.09 -13.04 3.88
C ALA A 99 -2.36 -13.30 4.70
N ALA A 100 -3.34 -13.98 4.11
CA ALA A 100 -4.57 -14.36 4.81
C ALA A 100 -4.28 -15.27 6.03
N ARG A 101 -3.38 -16.27 5.88
CA ARG A 101 -2.99 -17.17 6.98
C ARG A 101 -2.23 -16.46 8.11
N LEU A 102 -1.50 -15.40 7.78
CA LEU A 102 -0.78 -14.58 8.76
C LEU A 102 -1.71 -13.63 9.52
N GLY A 103 -2.96 -13.46 9.06
CA GLY A 103 -3.95 -12.61 9.70
C GLY A 103 -3.86 -11.13 9.32
N ALA A 104 -3.29 -10.82 8.15
CA ALA A 104 -3.39 -9.48 7.57
C ALA A 104 -4.86 -9.10 7.31
N ASP A 105 -5.16 -7.82 7.34
CA ASP A 105 -6.50 -7.29 7.05
C ASP A 105 -6.62 -6.93 5.57
N ARG A 106 -5.53 -6.46 4.99
CA ARG A 106 -5.44 -6.06 3.58
C ARG A 106 -4.14 -6.54 2.95
N ILE A 107 -4.11 -6.50 1.63
CA ILE A 107 -2.89 -6.50 0.83
C ILE A 107 -2.82 -5.22 0.02
N GLU A 108 -1.61 -4.77 -0.29
CA GLU A 108 -1.36 -3.73 -1.26
C GLU A 108 -0.60 -4.33 -2.44
N LEU A 109 -1.23 -4.38 -3.62
CA LEU A 109 -0.62 -4.94 -4.82
C LEU A 109 0.41 -3.99 -5.40
N TYR A 110 1.62 -4.48 -5.62
CA TYR A 110 2.71 -3.74 -6.25
C TYR A 110 2.41 -3.50 -7.73
N THR A 111 2.23 -2.25 -8.13
CA THR A 111 1.80 -1.86 -9.46
C THR A 111 2.93 -1.43 -10.40
N GLY A 112 4.20 -1.49 -9.98
CA GLY A 112 5.35 -1.13 -10.82
C GLY A 112 5.40 -1.89 -12.16
N PRO A 113 5.23 -3.23 -12.20
CA PRO A 113 5.18 -3.97 -13.47
C PRO A 113 4.01 -3.55 -14.37
N TYR A 114 2.85 -3.21 -13.79
CA TYR A 114 1.70 -2.69 -14.53
C TYR A 114 2.01 -1.33 -15.15
N ALA A 115 2.58 -0.42 -14.37
CA ALA A 115 2.95 0.91 -14.85
C ALA A 115 4.02 0.85 -15.95
N SER A 116 5.03 -0.02 -15.79
CA SER A 116 6.08 -0.24 -16.78
C SER A 116 5.57 -0.83 -18.11
N ALA A 117 4.48 -1.60 -18.05
CA ALA A 117 3.85 -2.18 -19.23
C ALA A 117 2.86 -1.23 -19.93
N TRP A 118 2.68 -0.01 -19.40
CA TRP A 118 1.73 0.95 -19.98
C TRP A 118 2.06 1.25 -21.46
N GLY A 119 1.06 1.10 -22.33
CA GLY A 119 1.23 1.26 -23.78
C GLY A 119 1.81 0.04 -24.51
N SER A 120 2.17 -1.04 -23.81
CA SER A 120 2.68 -2.28 -24.44
C SER A 120 1.59 -3.35 -24.63
N GLU A 121 1.91 -4.39 -25.40
CA GLU A 121 1.03 -5.55 -25.59
C GLU A 121 0.86 -6.39 -24.32
N GLU A 122 1.81 -6.29 -23.38
CA GLU A 122 1.82 -7.04 -22.12
C GLU A 122 0.81 -6.48 -21.10
N LEU A 123 0.41 -5.23 -21.25
CA LEU A 123 -0.47 -4.54 -20.32
C LEU A 123 -1.73 -5.37 -19.98
N LYS A 124 -2.38 -5.94 -20.99
CA LYS A 124 -3.61 -6.73 -20.78
C LYS A 124 -3.38 -7.97 -19.93
N ASN A 125 -2.23 -8.60 -20.06
CA ASN A 125 -1.88 -9.79 -19.29
C ASN A 125 -1.60 -9.43 -17.84
N ILE A 126 -0.82 -8.37 -17.61
CA ILE A 126 -0.46 -7.89 -16.26
C ILE A 126 -1.71 -7.37 -15.55
N HIS A 127 -2.55 -6.58 -16.22
CA HIS A 127 -3.83 -6.12 -15.64
C HIS A 127 -4.71 -7.32 -15.22
N ARG A 128 -4.80 -8.37 -16.05
CA ARG A 128 -5.54 -9.57 -15.70
C ARG A 128 -4.95 -10.32 -14.49
N GLN A 129 -3.62 -10.35 -14.34
CA GLN A 129 -2.96 -10.92 -13.17
C GLN A 129 -3.36 -10.17 -11.90
N HIS A 130 -3.34 -8.84 -11.92
CA HIS A 130 -3.77 -8.00 -10.79
C HIS A 130 -5.27 -8.19 -10.49
N ALA A 131 -6.12 -8.25 -11.52
CA ALA A 131 -7.56 -8.52 -11.34
C ALA A 131 -7.82 -9.90 -10.69
N ASN A 132 -7.09 -10.94 -11.11
CA ASN A 132 -7.18 -12.26 -10.50
C ASN A 132 -6.67 -12.27 -9.05
N ALA A 133 -5.60 -11.53 -8.77
CA ALA A 133 -5.05 -11.35 -7.43
C ALA A 133 -6.07 -10.66 -6.50
N ALA A 134 -6.69 -9.58 -6.96
CA ALA A 134 -7.72 -8.87 -6.20
C ALA A 134 -8.94 -9.75 -5.90
N LYS A 135 -9.42 -10.49 -6.89
CA LYS A 135 -10.51 -11.45 -6.71
C LYS A 135 -10.17 -12.56 -5.71
N LEU A 136 -8.94 -13.10 -5.77
CA LEU A 136 -8.48 -14.10 -4.82
C LEU A 136 -8.41 -13.52 -3.40
N ALA A 137 -7.81 -12.36 -3.23
CA ALA A 137 -7.69 -11.69 -1.94
C ALA A 137 -9.07 -11.46 -1.30
N ASN A 138 -10.01 -10.90 -2.06
CA ASN A 138 -11.38 -10.70 -1.61
C ASN A 138 -12.05 -12.03 -1.21
N SER A 139 -11.85 -13.11 -1.95
CA SER A 139 -12.41 -14.44 -1.62
C SER A 139 -11.85 -15.02 -0.31
N LEU A 140 -10.68 -14.55 0.12
CA LEU A 140 -10.01 -14.93 1.37
C LEU A 140 -10.32 -13.97 2.52
N GLY A 141 -11.17 -12.97 2.31
CA GLY A 141 -11.54 -11.97 3.30
C GLY A 141 -10.53 -10.84 3.47
N LEU A 142 -9.56 -10.70 2.56
CA LEU A 142 -8.60 -9.59 2.55
C LEU A 142 -9.18 -8.41 1.76
N GLY A 143 -9.04 -7.19 2.29
CA GLY A 143 -9.18 -5.98 1.51
C GLY A 143 -8.04 -5.81 0.50
N VAL A 144 -8.27 -5.09 -0.57
CA VAL A 144 -7.30 -4.90 -1.65
C VAL A 144 -6.98 -3.43 -1.84
N ASN A 145 -5.74 -3.08 -1.57
CA ASN A 145 -5.13 -1.81 -1.94
C ASN A 145 -4.17 -2.05 -3.12
N ALA A 146 -3.73 -0.98 -3.77
CA ALA A 146 -2.70 -1.05 -4.79
C ALA A 146 -1.87 0.23 -4.80
N GLY A 147 -0.58 0.11 -5.07
CA GLY A 147 0.32 1.25 -5.05
C GLY A 147 1.59 1.04 -5.84
N HIS A 148 2.27 2.13 -6.06
CA HIS A 148 3.51 2.31 -6.81
C HIS A 148 3.31 2.62 -8.30
N ASP A 149 3.86 3.74 -8.75
CA ASP A 149 3.90 4.20 -10.14
C ASP A 149 2.53 4.41 -10.85
N LEU A 150 1.43 4.39 -10.09
CA LEU A 150 0.15 4.83 -10.61
C LEU A 150 0.16 6.34 -10.82
N ASN A 151 -0.45 6.78 -11.94
CA ASN A 151 -0.51 8.17 -12.36
C ASN A 151 -1.80 8.48 -13.13
N LEU A 152 -2.01 9.74 -13.54
CA LEU A 152 -3.24 10.16 -14.24
C LEU A 152 -3.46 9.43 -15.58
N GLU A 153 -2.42 8.89 -16.22
CA GLU A 153 -2.55 8.16 -17.50
C GLU A 153 -3.03 6.73 -17.30
N ASN A 154 -2.49 6.02 -16.30
CA ASN A 154 -2.69 4.58 -16.12
C ASN A 154 -3.76 4.21 -15.07
N LEU A 155 -4.08 5.12 -14.15
CA LEU A 155 -4.99 4.86 -13.03
C LEU A 155 -6.41 4.50 -13.48
N ALA A 156 -6.94 5.17 -14.50
CA ALA A 156 -8.33 4.94 -14.96
C ALA A 156 -8.56 3.49 -15.41
N ASN A 157 -7.57 2.89 -16.07
CA ASN A 157 -7.63 1.48 -16.47
C ASN A 157 -7.46 0.55 -15.26
N TYR A 158 -6.55 0.88 -14.34
CA TYR A 158 -6.31 0.07 -13.13
C TYR A 158 -7.53 0.07 -12.20
N ALA A 159 -8.20 1.21 -12.05
CA ALA A 159 -9.41 1.37 -11.24
C ALA A 159 -10.63 0.57 -11.75
N THR A 160 -10.53 -0.10 -12.91
CA THR A 160 -11.54 -1.07 -13.36
C THR A 160 -11.46 -2.43 -12.65
N ILE A 161 -10.40 -2.66 -11.87
CA ILE A 161 -10.23 -3.90 -11.10
C ILE A 161 -11.26 -3.94 -9.97
N GLU A 162 -12.07 -5.00 -9.97
CA GLU A 162 -13.07 -5.23 -8.93
C GLU A 162 -12.41 -5.44 -7.56
N HIS A 163 -13.09 -5.01 -6.50
CA HIS A 163 -12.65 -5.14 -5.10
C HIS A 163 -11.47 -4.24 -4.68
N LEU A 164 -11.01 -3.35 -5.56
CA LEU A 164 -10.03 -2.33 -5.20
C LEU A 164 -10.66 -1.32 -4.25
N LEU A 165 -10.07 -1.15 -3.06
CA LEU A 165 -10.59 -0.26 -2.01
C LEU A 165 -9.82 1.05 -1.92
N GLU A 166 -8.51 1.01 -2.23
CA GLU A 166 -7.61 2.14 -2.00
C GLU A 166 -6.45 2.08 -2.99
N VAL A 167 -5.93 3.25 -3.37
CA VAL A 167 -4.69 3.37 -4.14
C VAL A 167 -3.72 4.31 -3.44
N SER A 168 -2.43 3.93 -3.44
CA SER A 168 -1.34 4.74 -2.89
C SER A 168 -0.57 5.40 -4.05
N ILE A 169 -0.65 6.74 -4.13
CA ILE A 169 0.00 7.51 -5.20
C ILE A 169 0.83 8.63 -4.59
N GLY A 170 2.15 8.43 -4.50
CA GLY A 170 3.07 9.39 -3.92
C GLY A 170 3.82 10.21 -4.98
N HIS A 171 4.71 9.56 -5.72
CA HIS A 171 5.62 10.20 -6.67
C HIS A 171 4.86 10.98 -7.75
N ALA A 172 3.97 10.34 -8.49
CA ALA A 172 3.22 10.98 -9.57
C ALA A 172 2.35 12.13 -9.05
N PHE A 173 1.68 11.95 -7.91
CA PHE A 173 0.89 13.00 -7.28
C PHE A 173 1.74 14.24 -6.92
N THR A 174 2.97 14.03 -6.42
CA THR A 174 3.90 15.12 -6.12
C THR A 174 4.31 15.86 -7.39
N VAL A 175 4.69 15.13 -8.45
CA VAL A 175 5.07 15.71 -9.73
C VAL A 175 3.91 16.50 -10.36
N ASP A 176 2.73 15.89 -10.44
CA ASP A 176 1.53 16.55 -10.97
C ASP A 176 1.16 17.80 -10.18
N SER A 177 1.35 17.77 -8.85
CA SER A 177 1.09 18.93 -8.00
C SER A 177 2.04 20.11 -8.26
N LEU A 178 3.26 19.85 -8.71
CA LEU A 178 4.19 20.91 -9.13
C LEU A 178 3.78 21.56 -10.46
N TYR A 179 3.17 20.80 -11.37
CA TYR A 179 2.72 21.32 -12.67
C TYR A 179 1.30 21.90 -12.66
N LEU A 180 0.38 21.22 -11.98
CA LEU A 180 -1.05 21.55 -12.00
C LEU A 180 -1.50 22.35 -10.77
N GLY A 181 -0.72 22.28 -9.69
CA GLY A 181 -1.11 22.74 -8.36
C GLY A 181 -1.82 21.63 -7.56
N LEU A 182 -1.60 21.60 -6.24
CA LEU A 182 -2.06 20.56 -5.32
C LEU A 182 -3.56 20.27 -5.44
N LYS A 183 -4.38 21.32 -5.47
CA LYS A 183 -5.84 21.19 -5.53
C LYS A 183 -6.30 20.51 -6.82
N GLN A 184 -5.80 20.97 -7.97
CA GLN A 184 -6.18 20.43 -9.27
C GLN A 184 -5.74 18.98 -9.45
N SER A 185 -4.53 18.64 -8.98
CA SER A 185 -4.05 17.26 -8.98
C SER A 185 -4.94 16.38 -8.13
N MET A 186 -5.29 16.78 -6.91
CA MET A 186 -6.19 16.01 -6.05
C MET A 186 -7.56 15.80 -6.73
N GLU A 187 -8.15 16.85 -7.29
CA GLU A 187 -9.44 16.77 -8.00
C GLU A 187 -9.36 15.82 -9.22
N ALA A 188 -8.25 15.83 -9.96
CA ALA A 188 -8.04 14.96 -11.11
C ALA A 188 -8.01 13.48 -10.68
N TYR A 189 -7.22 13.13 -9.67
CA TYR A 189 -7.14 11.75 -9.14
C TYR A 189 -8.48 11.28 -8.57
N LEU A 190 -9.13 12.10 -7.74
CA LEU A 190 -10.43 11.78 -7.17
C LEU A 190 -11.52 11.59 -8.23
N SER A 191 -11.50 12.36 -9.31
CA SER A 191 -12.47 12.20 -10.41
C SER A 191 -12.37 10.86 -11.11
N ILE A 192 -11.19 10.24 -11.15
CA ILE A 192 -10.97 8.90 -11.70
C ILE A 192 -11.54 7.84 -10.76
N LEU A 193 -11.38 8.02 -9.45
CA LEU A 193 -11.75 7.04 -8.43
C LEU A 193 -13.22 7.09 -8.02
N SER A 194 -13.91 8.20 -8.31
CA SER A 194 -15.32 8.43 -7.92
C SER A 194 -16.36 7.81 -8.87
N LYS A 195 -15.97 6.84 -9.71
CA LYS A 195 -16.85 6.22 -10.73
C LYS A 195 -17.62 5.02 -10.19
#